data_2ef39a363ac63230b2fffe582ac12661
#
_entry.id   2ef39a363ac63230b2fffe582ac12661
#
_cell.length_a   1.000
_cell.length_b   1.000
_cell.length_c   1.000
_cell.angle_alpha   90.00
_cell.angle_beta   90.00
_cell.angle_gamma   90.00
#
_symmetry.space_group_name_H-M   'P 1'
#
loop_
_entity.id
_entity.type
_entity.pdbx_description
1 polymer ?
#
loop_
_entity_poly.entity_id
_entity_poly.type
_entity_poly.pdbx_seq_one_letter_code
_entity_poly.pdbx_strand_id
1 'polypeptide(L)'
;GVCVPTAGNAGIALAAYAAAAGMPARIYAPRTTPPPILGSINAFGVELELVDGHIGDAGKATMQFAKESGFFNVATVREPYRVEGMKTMGYELAEQMAWELPDAIVYPTGGGEGTIGIWKAIEEMFAWGWLASDAVKSRMIITQASGCAPLVRAFHAGEERATPWENPTPHASGLRVPGPFGDRW
;
A
#
# COMPACT_ATOMS: atom_id res chain seq x y z
N GLY A 1 15.65 6.83 -12.25
CA GLY A 1 15.32 5.56 -11.61
C GLY A 1 14.31 5.70 -10.51
N VAL A 2 13.85 4.56 -9.97
CA VAL A 2 12.84 4.50 -8.90
C VAL A 2 13.37 3.71 -7.71
N CYS A 3 12.88 4.02 -6.50
CA CYS A 3 13.25 3.27 -5.31
C CYS A 3 12.06 3.11 -4.36
N VAL A 4 12.06 2.03 -3.55
CA VAL A 4 10.99 1.75 -2.60
C VAL A 4 11.49 0.97 -1.39
N PRO A 5 10.99 1.26 -0.18
CA PRO A 5 11.09 0.34 0.95
C PRO A 5 9.96 -0.70 0.85
N THR A 6 10.27 -1.96 1.10
CA THR A 6 9.26 -3.02 1.03
C THR A 6 9.54 -4.17 2.00
N ALA A 7 8.49 -4.84 2.43
CA ALA A 7 8.54 -6.14 3.10
C ALA A 7 7.62 -7.16 2.39
N GLY A 8 7.18 -6.88 1.15
CA GLY A 8 6.21 -7.71 0.46
C GLY A 8 6.08 -7.43 -1.04
N ASN A 9 4.89 -7.68 -1.58
CA ASN A 9 4.58 -7.68 -3.01
C ASN A 9 4.85 -6.36 -3.74
N ALA A 10 4.82 -5.21 -3.04
CA ALA A 10 5.12 -3.91 -3.65
C ALA A 10 6.52 -3.87 -4.24
N GLY A 11 7.51 -4.52 -3.59
CA GLY A 11 8.86 -4.64 -4.13
C GLY A 11 8.93 -5.52 -5.36
N ILE A 12 8.21 -6.64 -5.36
CA ILE A 12 8.15 -7.55 -6.52
C ILE A 12 7.54 -6.80 -7.71
N ALA A 13 6.43 -6.10 -7.50
CA ALA A 13 5.75 -5.32 -8.54
C ALA A 13 6.69 -4.23 -9.11
N LEU A 14 7.35 -3.45 -8.23
CA LEU A 14 8.31 -2.44 -8.70
C LEU A 14 9.43 -3.07 -9.51
N ALA A 15 10.02 -4.17 -9.03
CA ALA A 15 11.09 -4.88 -9.73
C ALA A 15 10.65 -5.32 -11.13
N ALA A 16 9.49 -5.96 -11.23
CA ALA A 16 8.94 -6.44 -12.49
C ALA A 16 8.68 -5.33 -13.49
N TYR A 17 7.98 -4.27 -13.07
CA TYR A 17 7.63 -3.16 -13.96
C TYR A 17 8.84 -2.28 -14.32
N ALA A 18 9.78 -2.07 -13.39
CA ALA A 18 11.01 -1.36 -13.68
C ALA A 18 11.87 -2.13 -14.69
N ALA A 19 12.01 -3.45 -14.52
CA ALA A 19 12.72 -4.31 -15.47
C ALA A 19 12.07 -4.28 -16.85
N ALA A 20 10.74 -4.39 -16.93
CA ALA A 20 10.01 -4.32 -18.18
C ALA A 20 10.16 -2.96 -18.89
N ALA A 21 10.28 -1.88 -18.12
CA ALA A 21 10.49 -0.52 -18.63
C ALA A 21 11.97 -0.19 -18.92
N GLY A 22 12.91 -1.08 -18.64
CA GLY A 22 14.36 -0.78 -18.70
C GLY A 22 14.78 0.33 -17.73
N MET A 23 14.06 0.52 -16.64
CA MET A 23 14.28 1.60 -15.67
C MET A 23 15.12 1.11 -14.50
N PRO A 24 16.19 1.83 -14.12
CA PRO A 24 16.94 1.49 -12.91
C PRO A 24 16.04 1.54 -11.67
N ALA A 25 16.11 0.48 -10.86
CA ALA A 25 15.35 0.38 -9.63
C ALA A 25 16.21 -0.10 -8.47
N ARG A 26 15.96 0.47 -7.28
CA ARG A 26 16.61 0.05 -6.04
C ARG A 26 15.57 -0.18 -4.94
N ILE A 27 15.65 -1.34 -4.32
CA ILE A 27 14.70 -1.81 -3.33
C ILE A 27 15.41 -2.01 -1.98
N TYR A 28 14.82 -1.47 -0.92
CA TYR A 28 15.29 -1.63 0.45
C TYR A 28 14.31 -2.53 1.20
N ALA A 29 14.80 -3.63 1.75
CA ALA A 29 13.97 -4.57 2.48
C ALA A 29 14.57 -4.91 3.85
N PRO A 30 13.75 -5.05 4.91
CA PRO A 30 14.22 -5.65 6.15
C PRO A 30 14.81 -7.04 5.92
N ARG A 31 15.89 -7.39 6.63
CA ARG A 31 16.46 -8.77 6.56
C ARG A 31 15.45 -9.85 6.95
N THR A 32 14.44 -9.49 7.72
CA THR A 32 13.37 -10.38 8.16
C THR A 32 12.27 -10.58 7.10
N THR A 33 12.41 -9.95 5.93
CA THR A 33 11.48 -10.15 4.80
C THR A 33 11.53 -11.62 4.35
N PRO A 34 10.37 -12.26 4.10
CA PRO A 34 10.33 -13.66 3.72
C PRO A 34 11.22 -13.99 2.52
N PRO A 35 12.01 -15.08 2.56
CA PRO A 35 12.93 -15.44 1.48
C PRO A 35 12.27 -15.55 0.08
N PRO A 36 11.03 -16.04 -0.07
CA PRO A 36 10.36 -16.06 -1.37
C PRO A 36 10.15 -14.66 -1.97
N ILE A 37 9.88 -13.66 -1.14
CA ILE A 37 9.75 -12.26 -1.58
C ILE A 37 11.09 -11.72 -2.08
N LEU A 38 12.15 -11.92 -1.30
CA LEU A 38 13.51 -11.49 -1.68
C LEU A 38 13.97 -12.19 -2.97
N GLY A 39 13.72 -13.49 -3.08
CA GLY A 39 14.04 -14.27 -4.29
C GLY A 39 13.29 -13.76 -5.51
N SER A 40 12.02 -13.44 -5.37
CA SER A 40 11.21 -12.88 -6.47
C SER A 40 11.69 -11.50 -6.92
N ILE A 41 12.10 -10.64 -5.98
CA ILE A 41 12.69 -9.33 -6.32
C ILE A 41 14.00 -9.51 -7.08
N ASN A 42 14.89 -10.35 -6.58
CA ASN A 42 16.19 -10.61 -7.21
C ASN A 42 16.07 -11.21 -8.62
N ALA A 43 15.02 -12.00 -8.89
CA ALA A 43 14.80 -12.61 -10.19
C ALA A 43 14.62 -11.59 -11.33
N PHE A 44 14.22 -10.35 -11.02
CA PHE A 44 14.11 -9.25 -12.00
C PHE A 44 15.38 -8.44 -12.19
N GLY A 45 16.49 -8.78 -11.50
CA GLY A 45 17.80 -8.15 -11.70
C GLY A 45 17.90 -6.72 -11.19
N VAL A 46 16.99 -6.27 -10.31
CA VAL A 46 17.07 -4.94 -9.69
C VAL A 46 18.00 -4.96 -8.47
N GLU A 47 18.51 -3.80 -8.08
CA GLU A 47 19.32 -3.67 -6.88
C GLU A 47 18.46 -3.86 -5.61
N LEU A 48 18.79 -4.87 -4.80
CA LEU A 48 18.14 -5.15 -3.52
C LEU A 48 19.14 -4.96 -2.38
N GLU A 49 18.80 -4.07 -1.45
CA GLU A 49 19.56 -3.83 -0.23
C GLU A 49 18.79 -4.28 1.01
N LEU A 50 19.45 -5.10 1.84
CA LEU A 50 18.87 -5.61 3.07
C LEU A 50 19.26 -4.70 4.25
N VAL A 51 18.24 -4.21 4.95
CA VAL A 51 18.40 -3.29 6.07
C VAL A 51 18.14 -4.02 7.40
N ASP A 52 18.98 -3.74 8.39
CA ASP A 52 18.74 -4.18 9.76
C ASP A 52 17.60 -3.34 10.38
N GLY A 53 16.65 -4.00 11.06
CA GLY A 53 15.47 -3.35 11.64
C GLY A 53 14.17 -3.66 10.94
N HIS A 54 13.26 -2.68 10.89
CA HIS A 54 11.89 -2.83 10.38
C HIS A 54 11.67 -2.03 9.10
N ILE A 55 10.46 -2.12 8.54
CA ILE A 55 10.06 -1.38 7.33
C ILE A 55 10.28 0.14 7.46
N GLY A 56 10.17 0.69 8.67
CA GLY A 56 10.47 2.10 8.92
C GLY A 56 11.95 2.46 8.71
N ASP A 57 12.87 1.54 9.04
CA ASP A 57 14.31 1.74 8.84
C ASP A 57 14.67 1.59 7.36
N ALA A 58 14.09 0.62 6.67
CA ALA A 58 14.15 0.53 5.21
C ALA A 58 13.61 1.81 4.55
N GLY A 59 12.53 2.39 5.09
CA GLY A 59 11.98 3.67 4.64
C GLY A 59 12.94 4.85 4.78
N LYS A 60 13.67 4.92 5.90
CA LYS A 60 14.71 5.94 6.12
C LYS A 60 15.87 5.79 5.13
N ALA A 61 16.36 4.55 4.96
CA ALA A 61 17.44 4.25 4.01
C ALA A 61 17.03 4.61 2.57
N THR A 62 15.81 4.22 2.15
CA THR A 62 15.27 4.60 0.84
C THR A 62 15.19 6.11 0.66
N MET A 63 14.74 6.84 1.66
CA MET A 63 14.61 8.30 1.61
C MET A 63 15.96 8.98 1.49
N GLN A 64 16.98 8.51 2.22
CA GLN A 64 18.34 9.01 2.13
C GLN A 64 18.91 8.76 0.74
N PHE A 65 18.80 7.54 0.23
CA PHE A 65 19.25 7.19 -1.11
C PHE A 65 18.57 8.05 -2.19
N ALA A 66 17.24 8.22 -2.12
CA ALA A 66 16.49 9.04 -3.07
C ALA A 66 17.00 10.48 -3.11
N LYS A 67 17.31 11.05 -1.94
CA LYS A 67 17.85 12.41 -1.82
C LYS A 67 19.24 12.55 -2.45
N GLU A 68 20.08 11.53 -2.30
CA GLU A 68 21.47 11.55 -2.79
C GLU A 68 21.57 11.23 -4.29
N SER A 69 20.74 10.28 -4.77
CA SER A 69 20.81 9.76 -6.14
C SER A 69 19.86 10.43 -7.13
N GLY A 70 18.85 11.15 -6.64
CA GLY A 70 17.78 11.69 -7.48
C GLY A 70 16.76 10.62 -7.95
N PHE A 71 16.80 9.40 -7.41
CA PHE A 71 15.78 8.39 -7.68
C PHE A 71 14.43 8.80 -7.09
N PHE A 72 13.36 8.52 -7.84
CA PHE A 72 12.01 8.79 -7.38
C PHE A 72 11.56 7.74 -6.35
N ASN A 73 11.21 8.20 -5.14
CA ASN A 73 10.77 7.31 -4.06
C ASN A 73 9.27 7.07 -4.17
N VAL A 74 8.89 5.86 -4.58
CA VAL A 74 7.49 5.42 -4.73
C VAL A 74 6.93 4.78 -3.43
N ALA A 75 7.33 5.31 -2.28
CA ALA A 75 6.84 4.80 -0.99
C ALA A 75 5.38 5.19 -0.75
N THR A 76 4.69 4.34 0.02
CA THR A 76 3.28 4.45 0.41
C THR A 76 2.87 5.87 0.84
N VAL A 77 1.83 6.42 0.19
CA VAL A 77 1.17 7.71 0.51
C VAL A 77 2.13 8.92 0.59
N ARG A 78 3.32 8.82 -0.01
CA ARG A 78 4.27 9.93 -0.12
C ARG A 78 4.23 10.62 -1.47
N GLU A 79 3.58 9.99 -2.41
CA GLU A 79 3.37 10.45 -3.78
C GLU A 79 1.99 9.98 -4.26
N PRO A 80 1.37 10.63 -5.25
CA PRO A 80 0.01 10.32 -5.66
C PRO A 80 -0.13 9.04 -6.50
N TYR A 81 0.92 8.63 -7.22
CA TYR A 81 0.83 7.59 -8.26
C TYR A 81 0.47 6.21 -7.71
N ARG A 82 0.86 5.89 -6.48
CA ARG A 82 0.46 4.61 -5.88
C ARG A 82 -1.04 4.57 -5.57
N VAL A 83 -1.60 5.67 -5.06
CA VAL A 83 -3.05 5.77 -4.84
C VAL A 83 -3.78 5.71 -6.18
N GLU A 84 -3.27 6.43 -7.20
CA GLU A 84 -3.80 6.36 -8.56
C GLU A 84 -3.75 4.92 -9.14
N GLY A 85 -2.65 4.20 -8.91
CA GLY A 85 -2.55 2.78 -9.27
C GLY A 85 -3.52 1.88 -8.48
N MET A 86 -3.73 2.15 -7.21
CA MET A 86 -4.66 1.39 -6.37
C MET A 86 -6.13 1.57 -6.77
N LYS A 87 -6.49 2.66 -7.46
CA LYS A 87 -7.83 2.85 -8.03
C LYS A 87 -8.25 1.74 -8.99
N THR A 88 -7.28 1.12 -9.67
CA THR A 88 -7.58 0.03 -10.62
C THR A 88 -8.34 -1.12 -9.97
N MET A 89 -8.12 -1.39 -8.67
CA MET A 89 -8.91 -2.37 -7.92
C MET A 89 -10.39 -1.99 -7.85
N GLY A 90 -10.70 -0.71 -7.64
CA GLY A 90 -12.08 -0.22 -7.58
C GLY A 90 -12.78 -0.29 -8.93
N TYR A 91 -12.08 0.07 -10.01
CA TYR A 91 -12.63 -0.03 -11.38
C TYR A 91 -12.86 -1.48 -11.79
N GLU A 92 -11.87 -2.35 -11.53
CA GLU A 92 -11.95 -3.77 -11.84
C GLU A 92 -13.08 -4.45 -11.04
N LEU A 93 -13.26 -4.09 -9.77
CA LEU A 93 -14.37 -4.55 -8.96
C LEU A 93 -15.72 -4.16 -9.56
N ALA A 94 -15.90 -2.90 -9.94
CA ALA A 94 -17.13 -2.41 -10.54
C ALA A 94 -17.42 -3.10 -11.89
N GLU A 95 -16.42 -3.27 -12.75
CA GLU A 95 -16.54 -3.95 -14.03
C GLU A 95 -16.95 -5.42 -13.84
N GLN A 96 -16.27 -6.15 -12.95
CA GLN A 96 -16.55 -7.57 -12.68
C GLN A 96 -17.91 -7.80 -12.02
N MET A 97 -18.44 -6.80 -11.33
CA MET A 97 -19.78 -6.81 -10.75
C MET A 97 -20.84 -6.15 -11.66
N ALA A 98 -20.55 -6.06 -12.97
CA ALA A 98 -21.48 -5.49 -13.95
C ALA A 98 -21.94 -4.05 -13.63
N TRP A 99 -21.05 -3.25 -13.03
CA TRP A 99 -21.28 -1.86 -12.60
C TRP A 99 -22.30 -1.68 -11.48
N GLU A 100 -22.62 -2.77 -10.77
CA GLU A 100 -23.40 -2.75 -9.55
C GLU A 100 -22.46 -2.91 -8.34
N LEU A 101 -22.32 -1.84 -7.53
CA LEU A 101 -21.44 -1.90 -6.37
C LEU A 101 -22.05 -2.76 -5.26
N PRO A 102 -21.24 -3.52 -4.51
CA PRO A 102 -21.72 -4.24 -3.33
C PRO A 102 -22.09 -3.26 -2.20
N ASP A 103 -22.96 -3.67 -1.28
CA ASP A 103 -23.33 -2.85 -0.11
C ASP A 103 -22.14 -2.51 0.78
N ALA A 104 -21.16 -3.39 0.84
CA ALA A 104 -19.96 -3.20 1.64
C ALA A 104 -18.73 -3.89 1.01
N ILE A 105 -17.57 -3.24 1.15
CA ILE A 105 -16.27 -3.78 0.77
C ILE A 105 -15.45 -3.95 2.04
N VAL A 106 -15.15 -5.21 2.39
CA VAL A 106 -14.29 -5.55 3.53
C VAL A 106 -12.85 -5.69 3.03
N TYR A 107 -11.97 -4.79 3.44
CA TYR A 107 -10.61 -4.71 2.90
C TYR A 107 -9.54 -4.81 4.00
N PRO A 108 -8.62 -5.79 3.91
CA PRO A 108 -7.49 -5.91 4.83
C PRO A 108 -6.51 -4.75 4.61
N THR A 109 -6.32 -3.95 5.65
CA THR A 109 -5.66 -2.65 5.55
C THR A 109 -4.40 -2.59 6.38
N GLY A 110 -3.26 -2.33 5.75
CA GLY A 110 -2.01 -1.98 6.42
C GLY A 110 -1.86 -0.46 6.55
N GLY A 111 -1.30 0.18 5.54
CA GLY A 111 -1.05 1.63 5.50
C GLY A 111 -2.24 2.51 5.10
N GLY A 112 -3.31 1.94 4.54
CA GLY A 112 -4.50 2.66 4.10
C GLY A 112 -4.61 2.88 2.59
N GLU A 113 -3.53 2.80 1.84
CA GLU A 113 -3.50 3.21 0.43
C GLU A 113 -4.49 2.46 -0.49
N GLY A 114 -4.69 1.15 -0.27
CA GLY A 114 -5.64 0.36 -1.06
C GLY A 114 -7.08 0.77 -0.79
N THR A 115 -7.43 0.98 0.48
CA THR A 115 -8.75 1.49 0.88
C THR A 115 -9.04 2.85 0.26
N ILE A 116 -8.06 3.77 0.35
CA ILE A 116 -8.14 5.12 -0.24
C ILE A 116 -8.30 5.03 -1.76
N GLY A 117 -7.51 4.16 -2.43
CA GLY A 117 -7.58 3.99 -3.87
C GLY A 117 -8.93 3.45 -4.34
N ILE A 118 -9.47 2.42 -3.69
CA ILE A 118 -10.80 1.87 -4.01
C ILE A 118 -11.87 2.94 -3.83
N TRP A 119 -11.85 3.65 -2.68
CA TRP A 119 -12.82 4.71 -2.41
C TRP A 119 -12.74 5.83 -3.45
N LYS A 120 -11.54 6.28 -3.79
CA LYS A 120 -11.32 7.30 -4.82
C LYS A 120 -11.85 6.86 -6.18
N ALA A 121 -11.66 5.60 -6.57
CA ALA A 121 -12.24 5.06 -7.80
C ALA A 121 -13.77 5.12 -7.79
N ILE A 122 -14.40 4.76 -6.67
CA ILE A 122 -15.86 4.85 -6.52
C ILE A 122 -16.34 6.31 -6.68
N GLU A 123 -15.69 7.26 -6.00
CA GLU A 123 -16.02 8.68 -6.14
C GLU A 123 -15.90 9.18 -7.59
N GLU A 124 -14.82 8.81 -8.27
CA GLU A 124 -14.61 9.19 -9.67
C GLU A 124 -15.63 8.56 -10.62
N MET A 125 -15.98 7.27 -10.42
CA MET A 125 -17.01 6.61 -11.24
C MET A 125 -18.38 7.27 -11.09
N PHE A 126 -18.75 7.74 -9.90
CA PHE A 126 -19.95 8.56 -9.72
C PHE A 126 -19.84 9.91 -10.42
N ALA A 127 -18.71 10.60 -10.27
CA ALA A 127 -18.48 11.91 -10.86
C ALA A 127 -18.49 11.86 -12.40
N TRP A 128 -18.05 10.76 -13.00
CA TRP A 128 -18.05 10.57 -14.46
C TRP A 128 -19.34 9.97 -15.02
N GLY A 129 -20.29 9.62 -14.14
CA GLY A 129 -21.56 9.01 -14.56
C GLY A 129 -21.42 7.56 -15.05
N TRP A 130 -20.38 6.85 -14.65
CA TRP A 130 -20.21 5.42 -14.93
C TRP A 130 -21.11 4.56 -14.05
N LEU A 131 -21.42 5.04 -12.85
CA LEU A 131 -22.40 4.44 -11.96
C LEU A 131 -23.69 5.25 -11.98
N ALA A 132 -24.83 4.59 -11.78
CA ALA A 132 -26.11 5.25 -11.68
C ALA A 132 -26.11 6.28 -10.54
N SER A 133 -26.69 7.46 -10.77
CA SER A 133 -26.66 8.57 -9.81
C SER A 133 -27.41 8.28 -8.50
N ASP A 134 -28.33 7.32 -8.52
CA ASP A 134 -29.11 6.81 -7.38
C ASP A 134 -28.51 5.54 -6.76
N ALA A 135 -27.41 5.01 -7.33
CA ALA A 135 -26.73 3.86 -6.74
C ALA A 135 -26.17 4.19 -5.36
N VAL A 136 -26.29 3.24 -4.45
CA VAL A 136 -25.77 3.37 -3.08
C VAL A 136 -24.24 3.14 -3.12
N LYS A 137 -23.48 4.08 -2.55
CA LYS A 137 -22.04 3.89 -2.40
C LYS A 137 -21.76 2.77 -1.39
N SER A 138 -20.84 1.89 -1.74
CA SER A 138 -20.38 0.83 -0.84
C SER A 138 -19.85 1.40 0.48
N ARG A 139 -20.14 0.73 1.57
CA ARG A 139 -19.46 1.02 2.85
C ARG A 139 -18.09 0.38 2.84
N MET A 140 -17.05 1.18 3.08
CA MET A 140 -15.69 0.65 3.27
C MET A 140 -15.50 0.16 4.70
N ILE A 141 -15.19 -1.11 4.85
CA ILE A 141 -14.92 -1.75 6.15
C ILE A 141 -13.48 -2.21 6.16
N ILE A 142 -12.64 -1.50 6.91
CA ILE A 142 -11.25 -1.89 7.06
C ILE A 142 -11.11 -2.99 8.11
N THR A 143 -10.22 -3.95 7.85
CA THR A 143 -9.83 -4.96 8.82
C THR A 143 -8.33 -4.94 9.03
N GLN A 144 -7.89 -5.12 10.26
CA GLN A 144 -6.49 -5.23 10.62
C GLN A 144 -6.26 -6.48 11.49
N ALA A 145 -5.04 -6.99 11.48
CA ALA A 145 -4.68 -8.10 12.36
C ALA A 145 -4.66 -7.62 13.83
N SER A 146 -5.20 -8.41 14.76
CA SER A 146 -5.29 -8.07 16.19
C SER A 146 -3.93 -7.73 16.82
N GLY A 147 -2.84 -8.28 16.29
CA GLY A 147 -1.47 -7.96 16.71
C GLY A 147 -0.90 -6.64 16.15
N CYS A 148 -1.63 -5.93 15.28
CA CYS A 148 -1.24 -4.62 14.73
C CYS A 148 -2.45 -3.95 14.09
N ALA A 149 -3.29 -3.28 14.89
CA ALA A 149 -4.56 -2.70 14.47
C ALA A 149 -4.72 -1.21 14.84
N PRO A 150 -3.78 -0.33 14.48
CA PRO A 150 -3.79 1.08 14.88
C PRO A 150 -5.00 1.85 14.36
N LEU A 151 -5.42 1.63 13.09
CA LEU A 151 -6.58 2.30 12.50
C LEU A 151 -7.89 1.87 13.14
N VAL A 152 -8.06 0.57 13.35
CA VAL A 152 -9.26 0.02 14.02
C VAL A 152 -9.36 0.56 15.44
N ARG A 153 -8.23 0.63 16.17
CA ARG A 153 -8.19 1.21 17.52
C ARG A 153 -8.60 2.69 17.52
N ALA A 154 -8.04 3.50 16.62
CA ALA A 154 -8.36 4.91 16.49
C ALA A 154 -9.85 5.13 16.15
N PHE A 155 -10.39 4.35 15.22
CA PHE A 155 -11.79 4.41 14.84
C PHE A 155 -12.72 4.16 16.02
N HIS A 156 -12.48 3.09 16.80
CA HIS A 156 -13.28 2.79 17.99
C HIS A 156 -13.13 3.82 19.13
N ALA A 157 -11.98 4.49 19.20
CA ALA A 157 -11.73 5.56 20.15
C ALA A 157 -12.30 6.92 19.71
N GLY A 158 -12.77 7.05 18.47
CA GLY A 158 -13.21 8.31 17.88
C GLY A 158 -12.05 9.29 17.64
N GLU A 159 -10.83 8.77 17.46
CA GLU A 159 -9.64 9.57 17.19
C GLU A 159 -9.50 9.84 15.70
N GLU A 160 -9.13 11.08 15.33
CA GLU A 160 -8.88 11.45 13.93
C GLU A 160 -7.58 10.87 13.37
N ARG A 161 -6.69 10.38 14.23
CA ARG A 161 -5.38 9.84 13.86
C ARG A 161 -5.03 8.61 14.65
N ALA A 162 -4.33 7.70 13.99
CA ALA A 162 -3.88 6.48 14.63
C ALA A 162 -2.60 6.73 15.43
N THR A 163 -2.64 6.43 16.73
CA THR A 163 -1.44 6.32 17.56
C THR A 163 -0.64 5.09 17.14
N PRO A 164 0.70 5.16 16.98
CA PRO A 164 1.52 4.03 16.60
C PRO A 164 1.28 2.80 17.49
N TRP A 165 1.31 1.62 16.87
CA TRP A 165 1.16 0.33 17.58
C TRP A 165 2.48 -0.14 18.13
N GLU A 166 2.55 -0.42 19.41
CA GLU A 166 3.74 -0.93 20.06
C GLU A 166 3.86 -2.45 19.88
N ASN A 167 5.08 -2.94 19.69
CA ASN A 167 5.41 -4.37 19.57
C ASN A 167 4.49 -5.14 18.58
N PRO A 168 4.46 -4.75 17.30
CA PRO A 168 3.55 -5.35 16.34
C PRO A 168 3.90 -6.82 16.08
N THR A 169 2.94 -7.71 16.34
CA THR A 169 3.07 -9.17 16.17
C THR A 169 1.95 -9.77 15.33
N PRO A 170 1.59 -9.20 14.17
CA PRO A 170 0.54 -9.77 13.35
C PRO A 170 1.01 -11.06 12.69
N HIS A 171 0.13 -12.04 12.58
CA HIS A 171 0.38 -13.27 11.83
C HIS A 171 0.59 -12.95 10.33
N ALA A 172 -0.21 -12.03 9.78
CA ALA A 172 -0.07 -11.54 8.42
C ALA A 172 1.04 -10.48 8.34
N SER A 173 2.22 -10.85 7.85
CA SER A 173 3.40 -9.97 7.77
C SER A 173 3.15 -8.70 6.94
N GLY A 174 2.36 -8.78 5.87
CA GLY A 174 1.98 -7.64 5.02
C GLY A 174 1.12 -6.59 5.72
N LEU A 175 0.49 -6.93 6.86
CA LEU A 175 -0.30 -6.01 7.68
C LEU A 175 0.48 -5.44 8.87
N ARG A 176 1.78 -5.71 8.96
CA ARG A 176 2.66 -5.14 10.01
C ARG A 176 3.00 -3.68 9.72
N VAL A 177 2.03 -2.79 9.87
CA VAL A 177 2.18 -1.36 9.67
C VAL A 177 1.80 -0.62 10.96
N PRO A 178 2.73 -0.50 11.92
CA PRO A 178 2.42 0.08 13.23
C PRO A 178 2.09 1.57 13.20
N GLY A 179 2.59 2.30 12.19
CA GLY A 179 2.27 3.70 11.95
C GLY A 179 1.72 3.87 10.54
N PRO A 180 0.39 3.75 10.34
CA PRO A 180 -0.21 3.91 9.02
C PRO A 180 -0.07 5.36 8.53
N PHE A 181 0.20 5.54 7.24
CA PHE A 181 0.34 6.87 6.64
C PHE A 181 -0.97 7.40 6.07
N GLY A 182 -1.95 6.52 5.86
CA GLY A 182 -3.27 6.85 5.30
C GLY A 182 -4.33 7.18 6.35
N ASP A 183 -3.95 7.44 7.60
CA ASP A 183 -4.85 7.72 8.72
C ASP A 183 -5.52 9.10 8.66
N ARG A 184 -5.15 9.91 7.65
CA ARG A 184 -5.69 11.27 7.46
C ARG A 184 -6.76 11.36 6.38
N TRP A 185 -7.02 10.27 5.69
CA TRP A 185 -7.90 10.18 4.51
C TRP A 185 -9.17 9.34 4.81
#